data_00d4ce42fe5188974d387bd2750d083f
#
_entry.id   00d4ce42fe5188974d387bd2750d083f
#
_cell.length_a   1.000
_cell.length_b   1.000
_cell.length_c   1.000
_cell.angle_alpha   90.00
_cell.angle_beta   90.00
_cell.angle_gamma   90.00
#
_symmetry.space_group_name_H-M   'P 1'
#
loop_
_entity.id
_entity.type
_entity.pdbx_description
1 polymer ?
#
loop_
_entity_poly.entity_id
_entity_poly.type
_entity_poly.pdbx_seq_one_letter_code
_entity_poly.pdbx_strand_id
1 'polypeptide(L)'
;MRKLTALLLLIPMCLQANPIAIELQENDFVQGKLTQLAHHNLNLTIQFPDRTERVLLRDIFGEADFMFKAEQTGTAQFSITENQQPVPTSDFALTITRHVHQAQQVALPSTFENQRLSELSAKIQQFPKQKTELLDQFWQQVKQQGTPLIEPLNAQESRVTFLWKGAKENVRIWGGVSADHDFMQRFLDTDLWYRSYVVPNDTLVEYRFAPDIPTLPVDASTQRRALLSTAQADPYNPNIYFDRIGDTLKNTDRFNYYSVLKLPNAPKQLDLTPN
;
A
#
# COMPACT_ATOMS: atom_id res chain seq x y z
N MET A 1 -57.31 -55.08 -29.43
CA MET A 1 -57.26 -53.70 -28.92
C MET A 1 -56.11 -53.62 -27.93
N ARG A 2 -54.94 -53.09 -28.37
CA ARG A 2 -53.76 -52.89 -27.52
C ARG A 2 -53.81 -51.47 -26.91
N LYS A 3 -53.84 -51.40 -25.61
CA LYS A 3 -53.78 -50.12 -24.88
C LYS A 3 -52.30 -49.66 -24.84
N LEU A 4 -52.01 -48.55 -25.48
CA LEU A 4 -50.73 -47.85 -25.36
C LEU A 4 -50.73 -47.03 -24.05
N THR A 5 -49.89 -47.40 -23.11
CA THR A 5 -49.65 -46.64 -21.90
C THR A 5 -48.54 -45.67 -22.21
N ALA A 6 -48.84 -44.37 -22.28
CA ALA A 6 -47.82 -43.31 -22.44
C ALA A 6 -47.11 -43.10 -21.09
N LEU A 7 -45.80 -43.36 -21.05
CA LEU A 7 -44.93 -43.07 -19.92
C LEU A 7 -44.50 -41.59 -20.01
N LEU A 8 -45.06 -40.74 -19.16
CA LEU A 8 -44.66 -39.36 -19.03
C LEU A 8 -43.30 -39.34 -18.30
N LEU A 9 -42.22 -39.07 -19.01
CA LEU A 9 -40.93 -38.75 -18.44
C LEU A 9 -40.98 -37.30 -17.87
N LEU A 10 -41.08 -37.20 -16.55
CA LEU A 10 -40.83 -35.94 -15.82
C LEU A 10 -39.30 -35.67 -15.90
N ILE A 11 -38.90 -34.76 -16.77
CA ILE A 11 -37.56 -34.19 -16.78
C ILE A 11 -37.51 -33.24 -15.58
N PRO A 12 -36.63 -33.43 -14.59
CA PRO A 12 -36.47 -32.46 -13.52
C PRO A 12 -35.94 -31.15 -14.14
N MET A 13 -36.76 -30.10 -14.04
CA MET A 13 -36.36 -28.74 -14.35
C MET A 13 -35.32 -28.35 -13.30
N CYS A 14 -34.02 -28.49 -13.61
CA CYS A 14 -32.99 -27.83 -12.81
C CYS A 14 -33.26 -26.33 -12.83
N LEU A 15 -33.72 -25.79 -11.71
CA LEU A 15 -33.67 -24.34 -11.49
C LEU A 15 -32.19 -23.91 -11.58
N GLN A 16 -31.76 -23.44 -12.74
CA GLN A 16 -30.49 -22.78 -12.87
C GLN A 16 -30.61 -21.43 -12.19
N ALA A 17 -30.02 -21.30 -10.99
CA ALA A 17 -29.77 -20.00 -10.41
C ALA A 17 -28.94 -19.21 -11.41
N ASN A 18 -29.39 -18.01 -11.80
CA ASN A 18 -28.61 -17.13 -12.67
C ASN A 18 -27.25 -16.88 -12.02
N PRO A 19 -26.13 -17.18 -12.70
CA PRO A 19 -24.82 -16.94 -12.14
C PRO A 19 -24.64 -15.45 -11.87
N ILE A 20 -24.15 -15.10 -10.69
CA ILE A 20 -23.81 -13.73 -10.37
C ILE A 20 -22.48 -13.45 -11.07
N ALA A 21 -22.53 -12.61 -12.09
CA ALA A 21 -21.36 -12.28 -12.92
C ALA A 21 -20.74 -10.94 -12.54
N ILE A 22 -19.43 -10.82 -12.76
CA ILE A 22 -18.67 -9.58 -12.60
C ILE A 22 -17.72 -9.42 -13.79
N GLU A 23 -17.69 -8.22 -14.37
CA GLU A 23 -16.71 -7.85 -15.39
C GLU A 23 -15.40 -7.43 -14.72
N LEU A 24 -14.29 -8.02 -15.15
CA LEU A 24 -12.95 -7.81 -14.59
C LEU A 24 -11.98 -7.37 -15.67
N GLN A 25 -11.02 -6.54 -15.27
CA GLN A 25 -9.77 -6.33 -15.99
C GLN A 25 -8.64 -7.04 -15.24
N GLU A 26 -7.63 -7.49 -15.97
CA GLU A 26 -6.44 -8.05 -15.34
C GLU A 26 -5.86 -7.10 -14.30
N ASN A 27 -5.49 -7.64 -13.14
CA ASN A 27 -5.01 -6.93 -11.96
C ASN A 27 -6.07 -6.08 -11.21
N ASP A 28 -7.35 -6.15 -11.54
CA ASP A 28 -8.39 -5.53 -10.72
C ASP A 28 -8.35 -6.08 -9.29
N PHE A 29 -8.50 -5.19 -8.32
CA PHE A 29 -8.77 -5.55 -6.93
C PHE A 29 -10.27 -5.53 -6.66
N VAL A 30 -10.79 -6.63 -6.14
CA VAL A 30 -12.21 -6.76 -5.77
C VAL A 30 -12.32 -7.16 -4.32
N GLN A 31 -13.18 -6.46 -3.59
CA GLN A 31 -13.58 -6.78 -2.23
C GLN A 31 -15.09 -6.86 -2.17
N GLY A 32 -15.60 -7.81 -1.42
CA GLY A 32 -17.03 -7.99 -1.24
C GLY A 32 -17.36 -8.69 0.06
N LYS A 33 -18.64 -8.89 0.24
CA LYS A 33 -19.24 -9.47 1.43
C LYS A 33 -20.27 -10.50 1.00
N LEU A 34 -20.24 -11.66 1.64
CA LEU A 34 -21.29 -12.68 1.58
C LEU A 34 -22.04 -12.66 2.91
N THR A 35 -23.35 -12.47 2.85
CA THR A 35 -24.24 -12.51 4.02
C THR A 35 -25.21 -13.64 3.85
N GLN A 36 -25.30 -14.51 4.83
CA GLN A 36 -26.30 -15.58 4.92
C GLN A 36 -27.66 -15.00 5.32
N LEU A 37 -28.70 -15.37 4.61
CA LEU A 37 -30.10 -14.98 4.90
C LEU A 37 -30.93 -16.17 5.39
N ALA A 38 -30.52 -17.40 5.13
CA ALA A 38 -31.11 -18.63 5.61
C ALA A 38 -30.05 -19.51 6.31
N HIS A 39 -30.49 -20.65 6.90
CA HIS A 39 -29.61 -21.54 7.67
C HIS A 39 -28.81 -22.49 6.76
N HIS A 40 -27.70 -21.99 6.21
CA HIS A 40 -26.78 -22.75 5.35
C HIS A 40 -25.34 -22.51 5.77
N ASN A 41 -24.46 -23.48 5.53
CA ASN A 41 -23.00 -23.28 5.56
C ASN A 41 -22.55 -22.95 4.15
N LEU A 42 -22.29 -21.66 3.88
CA LEU A 42 -22.02 -21.19 2.54
C LEU A 42 -20.55 -21.32 2.14
N ASN A 43 -20.31 -21.78 0.92
CA ASN A 43 -19.03 -21.68 0.25
C ASN A 43 -19.15 -20.72 -0.94
N LEU A 44 -18.17 -19.85 -1.11
CA LEU A 44 -18.10 -18.92 -2.22
C LEU A 44 -16.90 -19.28 -3.11
N THR A 45 -17.17 -19.53 -4.37
CA THR A 45 -16.17 -19.78 -5.41
C THR A 45 -16.35 -18.77 -6.54
N ILE A 46 -15.25 -18.31 -7.12
CA ILE A 46 -15.24 -17.54 -8.37
C ILE A 46 -14.63 -18.38 -9.49
N GLN A 47 -15.28 -18.41 -10.65
CA GLN A 47 -14.76 -19.00 -11.88
C GLN A 47 -14.36 -17.87 -12.82
N PHE A 48 -13.09 -17.89 -13.25
CA PHE A 48 -12.52 -16.91 -14.18
C PHE A 48 -12.83 -17.25 -15.65
N PRO A 49 -12.57 -16.33 -16.60
CA PRO A 49 -12.87 -16.53 -18.03
C PRO A 49 -12.22 -17.76 -18.64
N ASP A 50 -11.03 -18.17 -18.18
CA ASP A 50 -10.31 -19.38 -18.62
C ASP A 50 -10.84 -20.67 -17.96
N ARG A 51 -11.92 -20.57 -17.17
CA ARG A 51 -12.54 -21.65 -16.40
C ARG A 51 -11.73 -22.12 -15.19
N THR A 52 -10.65 -21.43 -14.81
CA THR A 52 -10.02 -21.66 -13.51
C THR A 52 -10.94 -21.21 -12.39
N GLU A 53 -10.88 -21.91 -11.26
CA GLU A 53 -11.74 -21.64 -10.11
C GLU A 53 -10.88 -21.31 -8.88
N ARG A 54 -11.38 -20.38 -8.09
CA ARG A 54 -10.78 -20.02 -6.80
C ARG A 54 -11.85 -19.99 -5.72
N VAL A 55 -11.64 -20.75 -4.64
CA VAL A 55 -12.49 -20.69 -3.46
C VAL A 55 -12.11 -19.45 -2.67
N LEU A 56 -13.07 -18.55 -2.46
CA LEU A 56 -12.89 -17.31 -1.72
C LEU A 56 -13.29 -17.46 -0.25
N LEU A 57 -14.38 -18.20 0.03
CA LEU A 57 -14.87 -18.45 1.38
C LEU A 57 -15.29 -19.91 1.53
N ARG A 58 -15.13 -20.47 2.73
CA ARG A 58 -15.54 -21.85 3.09
C ARG A 58 -16.31 -21.86 4.39
N ASP A 59 -17.36 -22.66 4.43
CA ASP A 59 -18.14 -22.97 5.64
C ASP A 59 -18.59 -21.71 6.40
N ILE A 60 -19.08 -20.71 5.67
CA ILE A 60 -19.51 -19.44 6.27
C ILE A 60 -20.88 -19.58 6.89
N PHE A 61 -20.94 -19.18 8.15
CA PHE A 61 -22.17 -19.01 8.92
C PHE A 61 -22.32 -17.54 9.32
N GLY A 62 -23.39 -16.88 8.88
CA GLY A 62 -23.64 -15.46 9.11
C GLY A 62 -23.06 -14.57 7.99
N GLU A 63 -22.03 -13.79 8.29
CA GLU A 63 -21.44 -12.82 7.37
C GLU A 63 -19.92 -12.99 7.29
N ALA A 64 -19.36 -12.86 6.08
CA ALA A 64 -17.91 -12.86 5.87
C ALA A 64 -17.51 -11.96 4.71
N ASP A 65 -16.37 -11.29 4.88
CA ASP A 65 -15.72 -10.51 3.84
C ASP A 65 -14.81 -11.41 2.99
N PHE A 66 -14.71 -11.09 1.70
CA PHE A 66 -13.77 -11.72 0.79
C PHE A 66 -13.04 -10.66 -0.03
N MET A 67 -11.88 -11.03 -0.56
CA MET A 67 -11.14 -10.20 -1.50
C MET A 67 -10.32 -11.07 -2.46
N PHE A 68 -10.11 -10.57 -3.66
CA PHE A 68 -9.22 -11.20 -4.63
C PHE A 68 -8.68 -10.17 -5.62
N LYS A 69 -7.59 -10.56 -6.28
CA LYS A 69 -7.04 -9.85 -7.44
C LYS A 69 -7.39 -10.67 -8.68
N ALA A 70 -7.88 -9.99 -9.72
CA ALA A 70 -8.18 -10.63 -11.00
C ALA A 70 -6.89 -10.96 -11.75
N GLU A 71 -6.78 -12.20 -12.24
CA GLU A 71 -5.61 -12.65 -13.00
C GLU A 71 -5.81 -12.47 -14.51
N GLN A 72 -7.06 -12.18 -14.93
CA GLN A 72 -7.44 -12.10 -16.34
C GLN A 72 -8.54 -11.07 -16.56
N THR A 73 -8.60 -10.53 -17.79
CA THR A 73 -9.70 -9.68 -18.26
C THR A 73 -10.84 -10.56 -18.78
N GLY A 74 -12.08 -10.22 -18.42
CA GLY A 74 -13.31 -10.84 -18.91
C GLY A 74 -14.35 -11.03 -17.81
N THR A 75 -15.43 -11.72 -18.14
CA THR A 75 -16.55 -11.99 -17.22
C THR A 75 -16.20 -13.18 -16.33
N ALA A 76 -16.15 -12.97 -15.02
CA ALA A 76 -16.07 -14.03 -14.02
C ALA A 76 -17.44 -14.31 -13.38
N GLN A 77 -17.63 -15.51 -12.86
CA GLN A 77 -18.90 -15.95 -12.28
C GLN A 77 -18.73 -16.41 -10.84
N PHE A 78 -19.56 -15.93 -9.94
CA PHE A 78 -19.62 -16.41 -8.58
C PHE A 78 -20.56 -17.61 -8.47
N SER A 79 -20.13 -18.61 -7.72
CA SER A 79 -20.94 -19.77 -7.33
C SER A 79 -21.02 -19.83 -5.80
N ILE A 80 -22.23 -19.89 -5.29
CA ILE A 80 -22.51 -20.06 -3.87
C ILE A 80 -23.12 -21.44 -3.66
N THR A 81 -22.46 -22.25 -2.83
CA THR A 81 -22.84 -23.64 -2.62
C THR A 81 -22.86 -24.03 -1.16
N GLU A 82 -23.70 -25.01 -0.83
CA GLU A 82 -23.67 -25.80 0.40
C GLU A 82 -23.56 -27.29 0.04
N ASN A 83 -22.61 -28.00 0.62
CA ASN A 83 -22.36 -29.42 0.31
C ASN A 83 -22.29 -29.70 -1.22
N GLN A 84 -21.65 -28.81 -1.96
CA GLN A 84 -21.51 -28.85 -3.44
C GLN A 84 -22.82 -28.67 -4.22
N GLN A 85 -23.92 -28.34 -3.55
CA GLN A 85 -25.19 -28.00 -4.20
C GLN A 85 -25.39 -26.50 -4.27
N PRO A 86 -25.92 -25.94 -5.38
CA PRO A 86 -26.23 -24.53 -5.49
C PRO A 86 -27.24 -24.09 -4.42
N VAL A 87 -27.00 -22.94 -3.81
CA VAL A 87 -27.91 -22.31 -2.85
C VAL A 87 -28.82 -21.33 -3.57
N PRO A 88 -30.14 -21.30 -3.26
CA PRO A 88 -31.06 -20.33 -3.83
C PRO A 88 -30.62 -18.89 -3.56
N THR A 89 -30.79 -18.01 -4.54
CA THR A 89 -30.41 -16.57 -4.41
C THR A 89 -31.22 -15.82 -3.36
N SER A 90 -32.36 -16.35 -2.89
CA SER A 90 -33.13 -15.82 -1.76
C SER A 90 -32.44 -16.01 -0.40
N ASP A 91 -31.47 -16.93 -0.30
CA ASP A 91 -30.93 -17.44 0.94
C ASP A 91 -29.58 -16.81 1.30
N PHE A 92 -29.08 -15.94 0.43
CA PHE A 92 -27.86 -15.16 0.65
C PHE A 92 -27.90 -13.80 -0.02
N ALA A 93 -27.03 -12.88 0.41
CA ALA A 93 -26.71 -11.64 -0.28
C ALA A 93 -25.20 -11.59 -0.59
N LEU A 94 -24.85 -11.38 -1.85
CA LEU A 94 -23.48 -11.13 -2.29
C LEU A 94 -23.38 -9.66 -2.70
N THR A 95 -22.50 -8.91 -2.04
CA THR A 95 -22.29 -7.48 -2.29
C THR A 95 -20.84 -7.22 -2.62
N ILE A 96 -20.57 -6.56 -3.74
CA ILE A 96 -19.24 -6.02 -4.04
C ILE A 96 -19.14 -4.67 -3.36
N THR A 97 -18.25 -4.56 -2.37
CA THR A 97 -18.05 -3.34 -1.57
C THR A 97 -16.98 -2.43 -2.16
N ARG A 98 -16.06 -3.00 -2.95
CA ARG A 98 -14.99 -2.27 -3.64
C ARG A 98 -14.57 -3.01 -4.91
N HIS A 99 -14.44 -2.26 -6.01
CA HIS A 99 -13.85 -2.72 -7.25
C HIS A 99 -12.92 -1.62 -7.75
N VAL A 100 -11.62 -1.91 -7.85
CA VAL A 100 -10.58 -0.92 -8.16
C VAL A 100 -9.74 -1.44 -9.32
N HIS A 101 -9.82 -0.77 -10.46
CA HIS A 101 -8.98 -1.09 -11.62
C HIS A 101 -7.50 -0.80 -11.33
N GLN A 102 -6.58 -1.52 -11.95
CA GLN A 102 -5.14 -1.39 -11.74
C GLN A 102 -4.65 0.06 -11.81
N ALA A 103 -5.13 0.85 -12.76
CA ALA A 103 -4.78 2.25 -12.92
C ALA A 103 -5.21 3.15 -11.74
N GLN A 104 -6.17 2.69 -10.93
CA GLN A 104 -6.71 3.40 -9.76
C GLN A 104 -6.12 2.90 -8.42
N GLN A 105 -5.39 1.78 -8.42
CA GLN A 105 -4.84 1.19 -7.19
C GLN A 105 -3.70 2.01 -6.60
N VAL A 106 -3.06 2.84 -7.42
CA VAL A 106 -2.06 3.82 -7.01
C VAL A 106 -2.62 5.20 -7.33
N ALA A 107 -3.58 5.65 -6.54
CA ALA A 107 -4.04 7.03 -6.61
C ALA A 107 -2.90 7.93 -6.15
N LEU A 108 -2.37 8.76 -7.04
CA LEU A 108 -1.52 9.86 -6.64
C LEU A 108 -2.36 10.79 -5.76
N PRO A 109 -1.89 11.15 -4.56
CA PRO A 109 -2.66 12.03 -3.70
C PRO A 109 -2.93 13.35 -4.42
N SER A 110 -4.18 13.75 -4.46
CA SER A 110 -4.62 15.03 -5.05
C SER A 110 -4.35 16.22 -4.12
N THR A 111 -4.09 15.92 -2.84
CA THR A 111 -3.79 16.92 -1.81
C THR A 111 -2.55 16.49 -1.04
N PHE A 112 -1.71 17.45 -0.67
CA PHE A 112 -0.51 17.21 0.09
C PHE A 112 -0.66 17.87 1.46
N GLU A 113 -0.40 17.11 2.52
CA GLU A 113 -0.48 17.63 3.89
C GLU A 113 0.61 18.67 4.17
N ASN A 114 1.81 18.50 3.60
CA ASN A 114 2.90 19.45 3.71
C ASN A 114 2.64 20.67 2.82
N GLN A 115 2.69 21.88 3.41
CA GLN A 115 2.39 23.12 2.70
C GLN A 115 3.29 23.33 1.48
N ARG A 116 4.60 23.09 1.60
CA ARG A 116 5.56 23.28 0.49
C ARG A 116 5.30 22.32 -0.67
N LEU A 117 4.92 21.06 -0.39
CA LEU A 117 4.53 20.12 -1.43
C LEU A 117 3.21 20.53 -2.08
N SER A 118 2.25 21.02 -1.30
CA SER A 118 0.99 21.55 -1.83
C SER A 118 1.23 22.74 -2.76
N GLU A 119 2.06 23.70 -2.35
CA GLU A 119 2.43 24.86 -3.17
C GLU A 119 3.19 24.45 -4.44
N LEU A 120 4.13 23.50 -4.34
CA LEU A 120 4.86 22.99 -5.49
C LEU A 120 3.91 22.30 -6.47
N SER A 121 2.97 21.49 -5.98
CA SER A 121 1.95 20.85 -6.81
C SER A 121 1.11 21.89 -7.56
N ALA A 122 0.61 22.91 -6.87
CA ALA A 122 -0.18 23.98 -7.48
C ALA A 122 0.61 24.73 -8.58
N LYS A 123 1.89 25.05 -8.33
CA LYS A 123 2.76 25.69 -9.32
C LYS A 123 3.00 24.81 -10.55
N ILE A 124 3.22 23.51 -10.37
CA ILE A 124 3.41 22.57 -11.47
C ILE A 124 2.12 22.45 -12.30
N GLN A 125 0.95 22.42 -11.66
CA GLN A 125 -0.34 22.39 -12.36
C GLN A 125 -0.57 23.68 -13.16
N GLN A 126 -0.20 24.82 -12.60
CA GLN A 126 -0.32 26.13 -13.27
C GLN A 126 0.68 26.27 -14.42
N PHE A 127 1.90 25.76 -14.27
CA PHE A 127 3.00 25.90 -15.23
C PHE A 127 3.62 24.53 -15.59
N PRO A 128 2.89 23.62 -16.25
CA PRO A 128 3.35 22.25 -16.49
C PRO A 128 4.64 22.15 -17.33
N LYS A 129 4.90 23.13 -18.19
CA LYS A 129 6.14 23.20 -18.98
C LYS A 129 7.39 23.55 -18.16
N GLN A 130 7.21 24.13 -16.98
CA GLN A 130 8.28 24.50 -16.04
C GLN A 130 8.48 23.45 -14.93
N LYS A 131 7.86 22.28 -15.03
CA LYS A 131 7.90 21.22 -14.00
C LYS A 131 9.33 20.92 -13.53
N THR A 132 10.25 20.73 -14.45
CA THR A 132 11.66 20.40 -14.11
C THR A 132 12.33 21.55 -13.36
N GLU A 133 12.17 22.77 -13.83
CA GLU A 133 12.74 23.96 -13.20
C GLU A 133 12.20 24.18 -11.79
N LEU A 134 10.89 24.02 -11.60
CA LEU A 134 10.22 24.13 -10.31
C LEU A 134 10.71 23.07 -9.31
N LEU A 135 10.92 21.84 -9.79
CA LEU A 135 11.50 20.76 -8.98
C LEU A 135 12.97 21.05 -8.60
N ASP A 136 13.77 21.55 -9.54
CA ASP A 136 15.17 21.89 -9.25
C ASP A 136 15.26 23.04 -8.25
N GLN A 137 14.43 24.08 -8.37
CA GLN A 137 14.34 25.16 -7.38
C GLN A 137 13.93 24.64 -5.99
N PHE A 138 12.94 23.74 -5.94
CA PHE A 138 12.53 23.09 -4.70
C PHE A 138 13.69 22.32 -4.04
N TRP A 139 14.43 21.52 -4.81
CA TRP A 139 15.58 20.75 -4.29
C TRP A 139 16.75 21.65 -3.89
N GLN A 140 16.98 22.77 -4.56
CA GLN A 140 17.97 23.77 -4.11
C GLN A 140 17.61 24.32 -2.73
N GLN A 141 16.33 24.66 -2.49
CA GLN A 141 15.87 25.11 -1.19
C GLN A 141 16.00 24.03 -0.12
N VAL A 142 15.62 22.77 -0.46
CA VAL A 142 15.77 21.62 0.44
C VAL A 142 17.23 21.43 0.83
N LYS A 143 18.16 21.52 -0.14
CA LYS A 143 19.60 21.39 0.10
C LYS A 143 20.15 22.46 1.04
N GLN A 144 19.61 23.67 0.99
CA GLN A 144 20.02 24.78 1.86
C GLN A 144 19.45 24.66 3.29
N GLN A 145 18.22 24.20 3.41
CA GLN A 145 17.49 24.12 4.69
C GLN A 145 17.68 22.79 5.42
N GLY A 146 18.00 21.73 4.68
CA GLY A 146 18.07 20.36 5.18
C GLY A 146 16.73 19.65 5.22
N THR A 147 16.79 18.38 5.59
CA THR A 147 15.66 17.46 5.76
C THR A 147 15.67 16.84 7.16
N PRO A 148 14.53 16.28 7.62
CA PRO A 148 13.19 16.37 7.04
C PRO A 148 12.59 17.80 7.14
N LEU A 149 11.54 18.08 6.34
CA LEU A 149 10.81 19.34 6.48
C LEU A 149 9.97 19.29 7.76
N ILE A 150 10.05 20.34 8.57
CA ILE A 150 9.34 20.42 9.85
C ILE A 150 8.38 21.62 9.79
N GLU A 151 7.10 21.35 10.05
CA GLU A 151 6.02 22.33 10.11
C GLU A 151 5.38 22.25 11.50
N PRO A 152 5.56 23.26 12.38
CA PRO A 152 4.84 23.31 13.65
C PRO A 152 3.33 23.36 13.41
N LEU A 153 2.57 22.46 14.04
CA LEU A 153 1.11 22.46 13.98
C LEU A 153 0.49 23.14 15.20
N ASN A 154 1.06 22.88 16.37
CA ASN A 154 0.65 23.46 17.64
C ASN A 154 1.82 23.37 18.65
N ALA A 155 1.58 23.72 19.92
CA ALA A 155 2.60 23.68 20.96
C ALA A 155 3.12 22.27 21.28
N GLN A 156 2.37 21.23 20.96
CA GLN A 156 2.67 19.82 21.28
C GLN A 156 3.17 19.02 20.09
N GLU A 157 2.80 19.40 18.86
CA GLU A 157 2.98 18.55 17.67
C GLU A 157 3.52 19.34 16.48
N SER A 158 4.32 18.64 15.67
CA SER A 158 4.78 19.10 14.37
C SER A 158 4.47 18.07 13.29
N ARG A 159 4.23 18.56 12.08
CA ARG A 159 4.28 17.71 10.88
C ARG A 159 5.72 17.60 10.42
N VAL A 160 6.18 16.37 10.26
CA VAL A 160 7.51 16.05 9.74
C VAL A 160 7.34 15.37 8.39
N THR A 161 7.95 15.91 7.35
CA THR A 161 7.90 15.35 6.00
C THR A 161 9.29 14.94 5.55
N PHE A 162 9.48 13.63 5.42
CA PHE A 162 10.67 13.02 4.87
C PHE A 162 10.66 13.11 3.35
N LEU A 163 11.83 13.35 2.74
CA LEU A 163 11.98 13.52 1.30
C LEU A 163 13.11 12.64 0.78
N TRP A 164 12.91 12.07 -0.42
CA TRP A 164 13.95 11.37 -1.17
C TRP A 164 13.93 11.78 -2.64
N LYS A 165 15.10 11.86 -3.29
CA LYS A 165 15.26 12.19 -4.71
C LYS A 165 15.87 11.03 -5.48
N GLY A 166 15.32 10.73 -6.66
CA GLY A 166 15.98 9.94 -7.69
C GLY A 166 15.69 8.44 -7.68
N ALA A 167 14.89 7.91 -6.72
CA ALA A 167 14.45 6.53 -6.77
C ALA A 167 13.46 6.30 -7.92
N LYS A 168 13.53 5.12 -8.54
CA LYS A 168 12.72 4.74 -9.72
C LYS A 168 11.48 3.95 -9.33
N GLU A 169 11.63 2.98 -8.43
CA GLU A 169 10.59 1.99 -8.14
C GLU A 169 9.90 2.22 -6.78
N ASN A 170 10.69 2.41 -5.74
CA ASN A 170 10.17 2.56 -4.39
C ASN A 170 11.19 3.21 -3.45
N VAL A 171 10.69 3.74 -2.33
CA VAL A 171 11.51 4.16 -1.18
C VAL A 171 10.81 3.73 0.08
N ARG A 172 11.57 3.19 1.04
CA ARG A 172 11.10 2.97 2.41
C ARG A 172 11.87 3.82 3.41
N ILE A 173 11.19 4.24 4.46
CA ILE A 173 11.83 4.77 5.67
C ILE A 173 12.09 3.58 6.59
N TRP A 174 13.33 3.41 7.01
CA TRP A 174 13.75 2.38 7.95
C TRP A 174 14.12 3.02 9.28
N GLY A 175 13.46 2.60 10.36
CA GLY A 175 13.51 3.28 11.65
C GLY A 175 12.65 4.55 11.67
N GLY A 176 12.92 5.47 12.57
CA GLY A 176 12.23 6.76 12.65
C GLY A 176 10.91 6.71 13.41
N VAL A 177 9.94 7.45 12.90
CA VAL A 177 8.68 7.75 13.59
C VAL A 177 7.74 6.57 13.66
N SER A 178 7.78 5.70 12.67
CA SER A 178 6.96 4.50 12.59
C SER A 178 7.74 3.29 13.08
N ALA A 179 7.09 2.40 13.79
CA ALA A 179 7.69 1.12 14.21
C ALA A 179 7.88 0.14 13.04
N ASP A 180 7.39 0.48 11.85
CA ASP A 180 7.46 -0.34 10.64
C ASP A 180 8.34 0.32 9.57
N HIS A 181 8.55 -0.38 8.46
CA HIS A 181 9.30 0.10 7.31
C HIS A 181 8.35 0.72 6.29
N ASP A 182 7.92 1.95 6.56
CA ASP A 182 6.89 2.61 5.77
C ASP A 182 7.33 2.94 4.35
N PHE A 183 6.45 2.67 3.40
CA PHE A 183 6.64 3.15 2.03
C PHE A 183 6.43 4.65 1.94
N MET A 184 7.34 5.31 1.23
CA MET A 184 7.14 6.68 0.78
C MET A 184 6.24 6.71 -0.46
N GLN A 185 5.58 7.84 -0.65
CA GLN A 185 4.74 8.10 -1.82
C GLN A 185 5.52 8.89 -2.85
N ARG A 186 5.31 8.61 -4.13
CA ARG A 186 5.86 9.41 -5.21
C ARG A 186 5.06 10.72 -5.34
N PHE A 187 5.77 11.84 -5.40
CA PHE A 187 5.16 13.14 -5.61
C PHE A 187 4.84 13.33 -7.09
N LEU A 188 3.55 13.31 -7.44
CA LEU A 188 3.09 13.35 -8.81
C LEU A 188 3.85 12.30 -9.67
N ASP A 189 4.06 12.60 -10.94
CA ASP A 189 4.92 11.82 -11.83
C ASP A 189 6.33 12.44 -11.87
N THR A 190 7.05 12.34 -10.73
CA THR A 190 8.40 12.89 -10.55
C THR A 190 9.33 11.90 -9.86
N ASP A 191 10.60 12.26 -9.70
CA ASP A 191 11.58 11.51 -8.92
C ASP A 191 11.63 11.93 -7.43
N LEU A 192 10.71 12.80 -7.00
CA LEU A 192 10.54 13.20 -5.61
C LEU A 192 9.63 12.20 -4.91
N TRP A 193 10.11 11.67 -3.78
CA TRP A 193 9.36 10.79 -2.89
C TRP A 193 9.19 11.46 -1.55
N TYR A 194 8.07 11.26 -0.87
CA TYR A 194 7.79 11.88 0.42
C TYR A 194 6.94 10.98 1.32
N ARG A 195 7.06 11.24 2.62
CA ARG A 195 6.17 10.67 3.65
C ARG A 195 6.05 11.67 4.78
N SER A 196 4.81 11.97 5.19
CA SER A 196 4.51 12.90 6.28
C SER A 196 3.98 12.15 7.50
N TYR A 197 4.35 12.64 8.68
CA TYR A 197 3.84 12.19 9.97
C TYR A 197 3.56 13.40 10.85
N VAL A 198 2.57 13.26 11.74
CA VAL A 198 2.39 14.18 12.87
C VAL A 198 3.01 13.54 14.09
N VAL A 199 3.91 14.24 14.73
CA VAL A 199 4.69 13.73 15.86
C VAL A 199 4.79 14.75 17.00
N PRO A 200 4.96 14.28 18.26
CA PRO A 200 5.21 15.17 19.40
C PRO A 200 6.48 16.01 19.22
N ASN A 201 6.48 17.24 19.72
CA ASN A 201 7.61 18.16 19.61
C ASN A 201 8.86 17.76 20.41
N ASP A 202 8.78 16.72 21.25
CA ASP A 202 9.89 16.13 21.98
C ASP A 202 10.51 14.91 21.26
N THR A 203 10.14 14.64 19.99
CA THR A 203 10.63 13.52 19.21
C THR A 203 12.13 13.64 18.92
N LEU A 204 12.84 12.55 19.23
CA LEU A 204 14.24 12.32 18.87
C LEU A 204 14.37 10.87 18.39
N VAL A 205 14.58 10.66 17.08
CA VAL A 205 14.68 9.33 16.47
C VAL A 205 15.70 9.31 15.36
N GLU A 206 16.34 8.15 15.17
CA GLU A 206 17.21 7.88 14.04
C GLU A 206 16.43 7.22 12.90
N TYR A 207 16.88 7.42 11.66
CA TYR A 207 16.27 6.82 10.49
C TYR A 207 17.27 6.68 9.33
N ARG A 208 16.89 5.82 8.38
CA ARG A 208 17.52 5.67 7.06
C ARG A 208 16.46 5.60 5.97
N PHE A 209 16.89 5.80 4.74
CA PHE A 209 16.07 5.48 3.56
C PHE A 209 16.60 4.24 2.88
N ALA A 210 15.69 3.42 2.35
CA ALA A 210 16.00 2.30 1.47
C ALA A 210 15.32 2.52 0.12
N PRO A 211 15.99 3.20 -0.84
CA PRO A 211 15.48 3.41 -2.18
C PRO A 211 15.68 2.17 -3.05
N ASP A 212 14.77 1.94 -4.00
CA ASP A 212 14.86 0.92 -5.05
C ASP A 212 15.26 -0.46 -4.50
N ILE A 213 14.54 -0.91 -3.48
CA ILE A 213 14.77 -2.20 -2.84
C ILE A 213 14.61 -3.30 -3.90
N PRO A 214 15.64 -4.15 -4.11
CA PRO A 214 15.58 -5.17 -5.15
C PRO A 214 14.50 -6.21 -4.84
N THR A 215 13.78 -6.64 -5.87
CA THR A 215 12.89 -7.80 -5.82
C THR A 215 13.65 -9.02 -6.32
N LEU A 216 13.82 -10.02 -5.47
CA LEU A 216 14.66 -11.18 -5.73
C LEU A 216 13.81 -12.47 -5.75
N PRO A 217 14.14 -13.47 -6.58
CA PRO A 217 13.49 -14.77 -6.58
C PRO A 217 14.02 -15.66 -5.45
N VAL A 218 13.82 -15.19 -4.19
CA VAL A 218 14.35 -15.83 -2.98
C VAL A 218 13.25 -16.02 -1.94
N ASP A 219 13.57 -16.68 -0.83
CA ASP A 219 12.62 -16.82 0.29
C ASP A 219 12.22 -15.46 0.90
N ALA A 220 11.08 -15.43 1.57
CA ALA A 220 10.51 -14.22 2.13
C ALA A 220 11.43 -13.52 3.17
N SER A 221 12.23 -14.28 3.92
CA SER A 221 13.17 -13.73 4.89
C SER A 221 14.31 -12.96 4.20
N THR A 222 14.89 -13.55 3.17
CA THR A 222 15.92 -12.92 2.34
C THR A 222 15.36 -11.71 1.60
N GLN A 223 14.16 -11.81 1.01
CA GLN A 223 13.49 -10.68 0.36
C GLN A 223 13.24 -9.53 1.36
N ARG A 224 12.78 -9.83 2.58
CA ARG A 224 12.58 -8.82 3.63
C ARG A 224 13.89 -8.11 3.98
N ARG A 225 14.99 -8.83 4.03
CA ARG A 225 16.33 -8.27 4.34
C ARG A 225 16.97 -7.53 3.17
N ALA A 226 16.43 -7.65 1.95
CA ALA A 226 16.97 -6.98 0.76
C ALA A 226 17.02 -5.45 0.92
N LEU A 227 16.17 -4.86 1.75
CA LEU A 227 16.20 -3.44 2.08
C LEU A 227 17.57 -2.98 2.62
N LEU A 228 18.32 -3.86 3.34
CA LEU A 228 19.62 -3.53 3.90
C LEU A 228 20.67 -3.24 2.82
N SER A 229 20.48 -3.76 1.61
CA SER A 229 21.41 -3.53 0.49
C SER A 229 21.37 -2.09 -0.05
N THR A 230 20.29 -1.35 0.24
CA THR A 230 20.09 0.02 -0.24
C THR A 230 19.89 1.02 0.89
N ALA A 231 19.79 0.55 2.15
CA ALA A 231 19.56 1.39 3.32
C ALA A 231 20.72 2.36 3.53
N GLN A 232 20.42 3.65 3.59
CA GLN A 232 21.40 4.72 3.68
C GLN A 232 20.84 5.94 4.41
N ALA A 233 21.74 6.78 4.93
CA ALA A 233 21.37 8.04 5.56
C ALA A 233 20.77 9.02 4.54
N ASP A 234 19.99 9.96 5.04
CA ASP A 234 19.41 11.06 4.27
C ASP A 234 20.51 12.03 3.82
N PRO A 235 20.75 12.20 2.50
CA PRO A 235 21.84 13.03 2.00
C PRO A 235 21.66 14.52 2.28
N TYR A 236 20.47 14.96 2.66
CA TYR A 236 20.16 16.37 2.95
C TYR A 236 20.00 16.67 4.44
N ASN A 237 20.09 15.65 5.32
CA ASN A 237 20.02 15.85 6.76
C ASN A 237 21.43 16.07 7.35
N PRO A 238 21.71 17.24 7.93
CA PRO A 238 23.01 17.50 8.56
C PRO A 238 23.20 16.78 9.91
N ASN A 239 22.11 16.30 10.52
CA ASN A 239 22.17 15.61 11.81
C ASN A 239 22.37 14.10 11.58
N ILE A 240 23.51 13.60 11.98
CA ILE A 240 23.92 12.21 11.79
C ILE A 240 24.26 11.55 13.11
N TYR A 241 24.13 10.23 13.16
CA TYR A 241 24.49 9.39 14.28
C TYR A 241 25.34 8.21 13.82
N PHE A 242 26.43 7.96 14.52
CA PHE A 242 27.28 6.79 14.35
C PHE A 242 27.01 5.82 15.50
N ASP A 243 26.71 4.58 15.19
CA ASP A 243 26.42 3.53 16.17
C ASP A 243 27.68 2.88 16.76
N ARG A 244 28.86 3.18 16.22
CA ARG A 244 30.13 2.67 16.69
C ARG A 244 31.02 3.78 17.21
N ILE A 245 31.62 3.56 18.36
CA ILE A 245 32.61 4.47 18.95
C ILE A 245 33.82 4.59 18.02
N GLY A 246 34.22 5.82 17.70
CA GLY A 246 35.34 6.11 16.84
C GLY A 246 35.01 6.26 15.35
N ASP A 247 33.78 5.98 14.95
CA ASP A 247 33.31 6.25 13.59
C ASP A 247 33.21 7.76 13.32
N THR A 248 33.62 8.15 12.14
CA THR A 248 33.56 9.54 11.65
C THR A 248 33.24 9.55 10.17
N LEU A 249 32.90 10.73 9.62
CA LEU A 249 32.71 10.90 8.16
C LEU A 249 33.96 10.62 7.32
N LYS A 250 35.16 10.51 7.96
CA LYS A 250 36.40 10.17 7.25
C LYS A 250 36.58 8.67 7.02
N ASN A 251 36.00 7.84 7.92
CA ASN A 251 36.17 6.38 7.89
C ASN A 251 34.88 5.61 7.61
N THR A 252 33.79 6.30 7.39
CA THR A 252 32.48 5.70 7.06
C THR A 252 31.85 6.40 5.86
N ASP A 253 30.86 5.77 5.27
CA ASP A 253 30.01 6.33 4.23
C ASP A 253 28.53 6.35 4.67
N ARG A 254 27.66 6.92 3.83
CA ARG A 254 26.22 7.05 4.11
C ARG A 254 25.50 5.74 4.37
N PHE A 255 26.07 4.60 4.04
CA PHE A 255 25.48 3.28 4.31
C PHE A 255 25.81 2.77 5.74
N ASN A 256 26.67 3.46 6.48
CA ASN A 256 27.17 3.03 7.78
C ASN A 256 26.74 3.92 8.96
N TYR A 257 26.08 5.05 8.70
CA TYR A 257 25.54 5.92 9.75
C TYR A 257 24.06 6.20 9.54
N TYR A 258 23.42 6.85 10.52
CA TYR A 258 22.01 7.17 10.54
C TYR A 258 21.81 8.69 10.43
N SER A 259 20.68 9.09 9.88
CA SER A 259 20.17 10.46 10.02
C SER A 259 19.33 10.58 11.28
N VAL A 260 19.33 11.76 11.89
CA VAL A 260 18.58 12.02 13.13
C VAL A 260 17.50 13.07 12.88
N LEU A 261 16.26 12.72 13.21
CA LEU A 261 15.20 13.70 13.43
C LEU A 261 15.27 14.16 14.88
N LYS A 262 15.50 15.45 15.07
CA LYS A 262 15.49 16.09 16.39
C LYS A 262 14.54 17.29 16.35
N LEU A 263 13.46 17.23 17.11
CA LEU A 263 12.51 18.32 17.23
C LEU A 263 12.88 19.28 18.36
N PRO A 264 12.29 20.49 18.41
CA PRO A 264 12.74 21.56 19.32
C PRO A 264 12.73 21.21 20.80
N ASN A 265 11.79 20.39 21.26
CA ASN A 265 11.64 19.97 22.65
C ASN A 265 12.26 18.60 22.92
N ALA A 266 13.00 18.06 21.97
CA ALA A 266 13.66 16.76 22.13
C ALA A 266 14.60 16.77 23.36
N PRO A 267 14.69 15.67 24.10
CA PRO A 267 15.59 15.55 25.23
C PRO A 267 17.04 15.90 24.84
N LYS A 268 17.73 16.60 25.74
CA LYS A 268 19.18 16.81 25.56
C LYS A 268 19.85 15.44 25.64
N GLN A 269 20.55 15.04 24.58
CA GLN A 269 21.44 13.89 24.67
C GLN A 269 22.47 14.18 25.75
N LEU A 270 22.59 13.27 26.69
CA LEU A 270 23.71 13.27 27.61
C LEU A 270 24.98 13.03 26.77
N ASP A 271 25.97 13.89 26.95
CA ASP A 271 27.27 13.71 26.33
C ASP A 271 27.93 12.47 26.99
N LEU A 272 27.85 11.33 26.32
CA LEU A 272 28.42 10.06 26.78
C LEU A 272 29.89 9.94 26.40
N THR A 273 30.61 11.06 26.23
CA THR A 273 32.06 11.00 26.09
C THR A 273 32.63 10.36 27.37
N PRO A 274 33.34 9.22 27.30
CA PRO A 274 34.00 8.65 28.46
C PRO A 274 35.04 9.67 28.95
N ASN A 275 35.03 9.98 30.26
CA ASN A 275 36.09 10.75 30.91
C ASN A 275 37.41 10.05 30.81
#